data_4affd5db071bb3f3047690f67c4d9916
#
_entry.id   4affd5db071bb3f3047690f67c4d9916
#
_cell.length_a   1.000
_cell.length_b   1.000
_cell.length_c   1.000
_cell.angle_alpha   90.00
_cell.angle_beta   90.00
_cell.angle_gamma   90.00
#
_symmetry.space_group_name_H-M   'P 1'
#
loop_
_entity.id
_entity.type
_entity.pdbx_description
1 polymer ?
#
loop_
_entity_poly.entity_id
_entity_poly.type
_entity_poly.pdbx_seq_one_letter_code
_entity_poly.pdbx_strand_id
1 'polypeptide(L)'
;MEYTLFESSPIFVGLIGYLVYFYFLKNEALQTGFRNYLSESKSSFYWIQLTRILAFSCMAILPLLYIYLLDIYFWEIDFIWTYADTKYTLILAALLIPLGAINAKGKDHLVIYPQVRMQKWNATEYNFNILSWGVYLLGYEFLFRGILFLGILPFVGLYPAVCINTVLYALAHLYKGKKETLGSIPLGIVLCIITAQTETIWTAFAVHWIMATNNFVWSQYYRMKENNNNL
;
A
#
# COMPACT_ATOMS: atom_id res chain seq x y z
N MET A 1 4.10 -26.55 18.14
CA MET A 1 5.21 -25.66 18.52
C MET A 1 4.61 -24.54 19.33
N GLU A 2 5.01 -24.33 20.59
CA GLU A 2 4.54 -23.16 21.36
C GLU A 2 5.34 -21.94 20.89
N TYR A 3 4.68 -21.03 20.19
CA TYR A 3 5.29 -19.75 19.80
C TYR A 3 5.48 -18.88 21.05
N THR A 4 6.66 -18.35 21.17
CA THR A 4 7.02 -17.46 22.29
C THR A 4 6.62 -16.01 21.97
N LEU A 5 6.53 -15.19 23.02
CA LEU A 5 6.35 -13.73 22.89
C LEU A 5 7.46 -13.10 22.04
N PHE A 6 8.65 -13.67 22.07
CA PHE A 6 9.80 -13.23 21.29
C PHE A 6 9.59 -13.46 19.78
N GLU A 7 9.01 -14.57 19.38
CA GLU A 7 8.70 -14.89 17.97
C GLU A 7 7.58 -13.98 17.40
N SER A 8 6.73 -13.41 18.24
CA SER A 8 5.73 -12.43 17.82
C SER A 8 6.25 -11.00 17.71
N SER A 9 7.47 -10.72 18.19
CA SER A 9 8.04 -9.37 18.23
C SER A 9 8.18 -8.68 16.86
N PRO A 10 8.37 -9.35 15.72
CA PRO A 10 8.37 -8.70 14.39
C PRO A 10 7.07 -7.95 14.07
N ILE A 11 5.94 -8.39 14.65
CA ILE A 11 4.63 -7.70 14.52
C ILE A 11 4.73 -6.28 15.08
N PHE A 12 5.31 -6.14 16.26
CA PHE A 12 5.47 -4.82 16.90
C PHE A 12 6.47 -3.94 16.14
N VAL A 13 7.57 -4.51 15.64
CA VAL A 13 8.56 -3.80 14.83
C VAL A 13 7.90 -3.28 13.54
N GLY A 14 7.10 -4.09 12.87
CA GLY A 14 6.36 -3.69 11.67
C GLY A 14 5.35 -2.57 11.94
N LEU A 15 4.58 -2.67 13.04
CA LEU A 15 3.65 -1.62 13.45
C LEU A 15 4.34 -0.31 13.80
N ILE A 16 5.45 -0.36 14.54
CA ILE A 16 6.28 0.83 14.84
C ILE A 16 6.82 1.42 13.55
N GLY A 17 7.33 0.59 12.63
CA GLY A 17 7.79 1.03 11.31
C GLY A 17 6.70 1.78 10.53
N TYR A 18 5.46 1.26 10.54
CA TYR A 18 4.32 1.94 9.93
C TYR A 18 4.03 3.29 10.58
N LEU A 19 4.04 3.38 11.92
CA LEU A 19 3.81 4.63 12.65
C LEU A 19 4.90 5.67 12.36
N VAL A 20 6.17 5.25 12.30
CA VAL A 20 7.29 6.12 11.94
C VAL A 20 7.10 6.66 10.52
N TYR A 21 6.81 5.79 9.54
CA TYR A 21 6.49 6.22 8.18
C TYR A 21 5.33 7.22 8.15
N PHE A 22 4.23 6.93 8.85
CA PHE A 22 3.05 7.79 8.88
C PHE A 22 3.33 9.17 9.49
N TYR A 23 4.15 9.22 10.55
CA TYR A 23 4.63 10.46 11.13
C TYR A 23 5.40 11.31 10.10
N PHE A 24 6.36 10.71 9.39
CA PHE A 24 7.12 11.41 8.34
C PHE A 24 6.19 11.90 7.21
N LEU A 25 5.27 11.07 6.75
CA LEU A 25 4.31 11.42 5.70
C LEU A 25 3.48 12.66 6.07
N LYS A 26 3.09 12.79 7.33
CA LYS A 26 2.20 13.85 7.83
C LYS A 26 2.94 15.07 8.39
N ASN A 27 4.24 15.03 8.50
CA ASN A 27 5.03 16.12 9.09
C ASN A 27 5.14 17.31 8.14
N GLU A 28 4.35 18.36 8.40
CA GLU A 28 4.31 19.59 7.59
C GLU A 28 5.63 20.36 7.61
N ALA A 29 6.36 20.34 8.71
CA ALA A 29 7.65 21.03 8.80
C ALA A 29 8.69 20.41 7.86
N LEU A 30 8.76 19.08 7.78
CA LEU A 30 9.61 18.37 6.83
C LEU A 30 9.20 18.63 5.38
N GLN A 31 7.89 18.62 5.11
CA GLN A 31 7.37 18.94 3.76
C GLN A 31 7.75 20.36 3.35
N THR A 32 7.56 21.31 4.25
CA THR A 32 7.89 22.73 3.99
C THR A 32 9.38 22.94 3.80
N GLY A 33 10.21 22.31 4.64
CA GLY A 33 11.66 22.33 4.48
C GLY A 33 12.08 21.81 3.10
N PHE A 34 11.47 20.72 2.64
CA PHE A 34 11.75 20.13 1.33
C PHE A 34 11.30 21.03 0.16
N ARG A 35 10.17 21.74 0.30
CA ARG A 35 9.66 22.70 -0.70
C ARG A 35 10.59 23.90 -0.90
N ASN A 36 11.33 24.31 0.11
CA ASN A 36 12.23 25.46 0.02
C ASN A 36 13.44 25.23 -0.90
N TYR A 37 13.77 23.96 -1.22
CA TYR A 37 14.90 23.60 -2.07
C TYR A 37 14.53 23.36 -3.55
N LEU A 38 13.25 23.20 -3.88
CA LEU A 38 12.80 22.80 -5.21
C LEU A 38 11.57 23.61 -5.62
N SER A 39 11.30 23.70 -6.95
CA SER A 39 10.03 24.26 -7.44
C SER A 39 8.85 23.46 -6.88
N GLU A 40 7.71 24.08 -6.65
CA GLU A 40 6.54 23.49 -5.99
C GLU A 40 6.11 22.14 -6.59
N SER A 41 6.05 22.04 -7.92
CA SER A 41 5.65 20.80 -8.60
C SER A 41 6.69 19.67 -8.44
N LYS A 42 7.99 19.98 -8.58
CA LYS A 42 9.07 19.01 -8.40
C LYS A 42 9.23 18.59 -6.94
N SER A 43 9.08 19.52 -6.02
CA SER A 43 9.13 19.24 -4.58
C SER A 43 8.05 18.24 -4.18
N SER A 44 6.81 18.40 -4.65
CA SER A 44 5.72 17.44 -4.41
C SER A 44 6.05 16.05 -4.97
N PHE A 45 6.61 15.99 -6.19
CA PHE A 45 7.01 14.71 -6.79
C PHE A 45 8.07 14.00 -5.94
N TYR A 46 9.20 14.65 -5.69
CA TYR A 46 10.32 14.02 -4.95
C TYR A 46 9.96 13.69 -3.51
N TRP A 47 9.16 14.53 -2.84
CA TRP A 47 8.66 14.23 -1.50
C TRP A 47 7.87 12.92 -1.47
N ILE A 48 6.93 12.74 -2.38
CA ILE A 48 6.14 11.51 -2.46
C ILE A 48 7.02 10.29 -2.77
N GLN A 49 8.01 10.43 -3.68
CA GLN A 49 8.93 9.31 -3.96
C GLN A 49 9.74 8.94 -2.72
N LEU A 50 10.28 9.95 -2.01
CA LEU A 50 11.05 9.73 -0.78
C LEU A 50 10.21 9.03 0.29
N THR A 51 8.98 9.48 0.52
CA THR A 51 8.09 8.85 1.51
C THR A 51 7.73 7.41 1.14
N ARG A 52 7.63 7.05 -0.15
CA ARG A 52 7.38 5.68 -0.60
C ARG A 52 8.58 4.76 -0.35
N ILE A 53 9.80 5.25 -0.60
CA ILE A 53 11.03 4.50 -0.28
C ILE A 53 11.16 4.32 1.23
N LEU A 54 10.92 5.36 2.00
CA LEU A 54 10.92 5.29 3.47
C LEU A 54 9.88 4.29 3.97
N ALA A 55 8.69 4.29 3.39
CA ALA A 55 7.64 3.34 3.72
C ALA A 55 8.09 1.89 3.51
N PHE A 56 8.66 1.57 2.35
CA PHE A 56 9.22 0.25 2.07
C PHE A 56 10.30 -0.13 3.08
N SER A 57 11.21 0.80 3.38
CA SER A 57 12.28 0.56 4.37
C SER A 57 11.72 0.29 5.76
N CYS A 58 10.72 1.04 6.21
CA CYS A 58 10.12 0.88 7.53
C CYS A 58 9.21 -0.34 7.64
N MET A 59 8.48 -0.70 6.57
CA MET A 59 7.46 -1.76 6.61
C MET A 59 7.97 -3.13 6.16
N ALA A 60 9.06 -3.19 5.40
CA ALA A 60 9.63 -4.45 4.93
C ALA A 60 11.09 -4.64 5.41
N ILE A 61 12.00 -3.71 5.06
CA ILE A 61 13.43 -3.90 5.33
C ILE A 61 13.69 -3.95 6.83
N LEU A 62 13.14 -3.03 7.61
CA LEU A 62 13.36 -2.97 9.06
C LEU A 62 12.91 -4.25 9.78
N PRO A 63 11.67 -4.77 9.58
CA PRO A 63 11.27 -6.04 10.18
C PRO A 63 12.10 -7.24 9.69
N LEU A 64 12.47 -7.30 8.42
CA LEU A 64 13.31 -8.37 7.87
C LEU A 64 14.72 -8.37 8.50
N LEU A 65 15.32 -7.19 8.63
CA LEU A 65 16.61 -7.06 9.33
C LEU A 65 16.51 -7.45 10.79
N TYR A 66 15.42 -7.07 11.46
CA TYR A 66 15.18 -7.45 12.86
C TYR A 66 15.08 -8.98 13.02
N ILE A 67 14.29 -9.64 12.15
CA ILE A 67 14.15 -11.11 12.10
C ILE A 67 15.52 -11.76 11.87
N TYR A 68 16.27 -11.28 10.87
CA TYR A 68 17.57 -11.83 10.51
C TYR A 68 18.63 -11.65 11.61
N LEU A 69 18.75 -10.45 12.19
CA LEU A 69 19.78 -10.16 13.19
C LEU A 69 19.57 -10.86 14.52
N LEU A 70 18.32 -11.17 14.87
CA LEU A 70 17.98 -11.85 16.12
C LEU A 70 17.70 -13.34 15.94
N ASP A 71 17.91 -13.86 14.72
CA ASP A 71 17.67 -15.27 14.36
C ASP A 71 16.28 -15.77 14.82
N ILE A 72 15.26 -14.88 14.59
CA ILE A 72 13.89 -15.20 14.98
C ILE A 72 13.30 -16.14 13.95
N TYR A 73 12.81 -17.31 14.41
CA TYR A 73 11.99 -18.17 13.57
C TYR A 73 10.66 -17.44 13.29
N PHE A 74 10.53 -16.96 12.08
CA PHE A 74 9.31 -16.35 11.60
C PHE A 74 8.70 -17.28 10.56
N TRP A 75 7.38 -17.56 10.67
CA TRP A 75 6.68 -18.48 9.75
C TRP A 75 7.03 -18.18 8.29
N GLU A 76 7.08 -19.26 7.51
CA GLU A 76 7.46 -19.19 6.11
C GLU A 76 6.41 -18.45 5.30
N ILE A 77 6.77 -17.26 4.81
CA ILE A 77 6.04 -16.61 3.72
C ILE A 77 6.58 -17.20 2.44
N ASP A 78 5.73 -17.82 1.64
CA ASP A 78 6.15 -18.29 0.33
C ASP A 78 6.31 -17.09 -0.62
N PHE A 79 7.51 -16.90 -1.15
CA PHE A 79 7.84 -15.87 -2.12
C PHE A 79 7.75 -16.36 -3.56
N ILE A 80 7.28 -17.56 -3.81
CA ILE A 80 7.11 -18.10 -5.15
C ILE A 80 5.74 -17.68 -5.68
N TRP A 81 5.73 -17.02 -6.83
CA TRP A 81 4.49 -16.68 -7.54
C TRP A 81 3.83 -17.95 -8.08
N THR A 82 2.59 -18.22 -7.67
CA THR A 82 1.86 -19.43 -8.03
C THR A 82 0.83 -19.20 -9.14
N TYR A 83 0.30 -20.30 -9.70
CA TYR A 83 -0.86 -20.22 -10.61
C TYR A 83 -2.10 -19.62 -9.91
N ALA A 84 -2.28 -19.89 -8.62
CA ALA A 84 -3.37 -19.33 -7.83
C ALA A 84 -3.25 -17.79 -7.74
N ASP A 85 -2.04 -17.25 -7.55
CA ASP A 85 -1.81 -15.80 -7.56
C ASP A 85 -2.18 -15.17 -8.89
N THR A 86 -1.81 -15.79 -10.00
CA THR A 86 -2.21 -15.33 -11.34
C THR A 86 -3.72 -15.32 -11.49
N LYS A 87 -4.39 -16.42 -11.14
CA LYS A 87 -5.84 -16.59 -11.25
C LYS A 87 -6.59 -15.52 -10.44
N TYR A 88 -6.26 -15.38 -9.16
CA TYR A 88 -6.94 -14.42 -8.29
C TYR A 88 -6.63 -12.96 -8.67
N THR A 89 -5.39 -12.67 -9.08
CA THR A 89 -5.03 -11.33 -9.58
C THR A 89 -5.86 -10.96 -10.82
N LEU A 90 -6.00 -11.86 -11.79
CA LEU A 90 -6.79 -11.59 -13.00
C LEU A 90 -8.28 -11.40 -12.70
N ILE A 91 -8.86 -12.22 -11.82
CA ILE A 91 -10.27 -12.09 -11.41
C ILE A 91 -10.50 -10.74 -10.73
N LEU A 92 -9.68 -10.38 -9.77
CA LEU A 92 -9.81 -9.12 -9.04
C LEU A 92 -9.51 -7.91 -9.92
N ALA A 93 -8.52 -7.98 -10.79
CA ALA A 93 -8.21 -6.92 -11.74
C ALA A 93 -9.38 -6.67 -12.71
N ALA A 94 -10.00 -7.72 -13.25
CA ALA A 94 -11.15 -7.61 -14.14
C ALA A 94 -12.35 -6.91 -13.48
N LEU A 95 -12.52 -7.07 -12.16
CA LEU A 95 -13.56 -6.40 -11.38
C LEU A 95 -13.17 -4.96 -11.00
N LEU A 96 -11.94 -4.78 -10.49
CA LEU A 96 -11.53 -3.54 -9.83
C LEU A 96 -11.08 -2.44 -10.81
N ILE A 97 -10.55 -2.79 -11.98
CA ILE A 97 -10.16 -1.81 -13.01
C ILE A 97 -11.37 -0.99 -13.49
N PRO A 98 -12.49 -1.61 -13.92
CA PRO A 98 -13.67 -0.84 -14.33
C PRO A 98 -14.28 -0.03 -13.18
N LEU A 99 -14.35 -0.59 -11.98
CA LEU A 99 -14.86 0.11 -10.79
C LEU A 99 -14.00 1.35 -10.47
N GLY A 100 -12.68 1.23 -10.52
CA GLY A 100 -11.75 2.32 -10.30
C GLY A 100 -11.90 3.42 -11.37
N ALA A 101 -12.05 3.06 -12.64
CA ALA A 101 -12.27 4.00 -13.74
C ALA A 101 -13.58 4.80 -13.57
N ILE A 102 -14.65 4.13 -13.12
CA ILE A 102 -15.93 4.79 -12.81
C ILE A 102 -15.80 5.73 -11.61
N ASN A 103 -15.16 5.27 -10.53
CA ASN A 103 -14.97 6.06 -9.31
C ASN A 103 -14.09 7.30 -9.54
N ALA A 104 -13.11 7.22 -10.43
CA ALA A 104 -12.18 8.30 -10.76
C ALA A 104 -12.85 9.55 -11.38
N LYS A 105 -14.09 9.45 -11.85
CA LYS A 105 -14.90 10.60 -12.33
C LYS A 105 -15.38 11.50 -11.18
N GLY A 106 -15.40 10.98 -9.97
CA GLY A 106 -15.95 11.69 -8.81
C GLY A 106 -15.05 12.83 -8.35
N LYS A 107 -15.64 14.01 -8.05
CA LYS A 107 -14.88 15.17 -7.52
C LYS A 107 -14.11 14.82 -6.25
N ASP A 108 -14.71 14.04 -5.35
CA ASP A 108 -14.06 13.60 -4.11
C ASP A 108 -12.79 12.78 -4.38
N HIS A 109 -12.80 11.96 -5.44
CA HIS A 109 -11.63 11.18 -5.86
C HIS A 109 -10.51 12.10 -6.36
N LEU A 110 -10.83 13.12 -7.14
CA LEU A 110 -9.87 14.09 -7.69
C LEU A 110 -9.27 15.02 -6.62
N VAL A 111 -9.88 15.12 -5.43
CA VAL A 111 -9.27 15.79 -4.26
C VAL A 111 -8.11 14.98 -3.72
N ILE A 112 -8.18 13.64 -3.76
CA ILE A 112 -7.17 12.73 -3.19
C ILE A 112 -6.13 12.34 -4.23
N TYR A 113 -6.57 12.08 -5.46
CA TYR A 113 -5.74 11.61 -6.57
C TYR A 113 -5.67 12.61 -7.72
N PRO A 114 -4.56 12.66 -8.45
CA PRO A 114 -3.31 11.96 -8.15
C PRO A 114 -2.60 12.60 -6.94
N GLN A 115 -1.86 11.82 -6.19
CA GLN A 115 -1.07 12.34 -5.04
C GLN A 115 -0.01 13.35 -5.48
N VAL A 116 0.62 13.09 -6.63
CA VAL A 116 1.58 14.00 -7.27
C VAL A 116 0.85 14.84 -8.31
N ARG A 117 0.89 16.17 -8.14
CA ARG A 117 0.15 17.11 -8.99
C ARG A 117 1.10 17.93 -9.86
N MET A 118 1.65 17.28 -10.88
CA MET A 118 2.47 17.95 -11.89
C MET A 118 1.60 18.42 -13.06
N GLN A 119 1.92 19.60 -13.60
CA GLN A 119 1.24 20.12 -14.80
C GLN A 119 1.67 19.38 -16.07
N LYS A 120 2.96 18.99 -16.14
CA LYS A 120 3.53 18.25 -17.26
C LYS A 120 4.30 17.06 -16.72
N TRP A 121 4.14 15.93 -17.36
CA TRP A 121 4.83 14.68 -17.06
C TRP A 121 5.68 14.28 -18.25
N ASN A 122 6.94 13.98 -18.02
CA ASN A 122 7.74 13.22 -19.00
C ASN A 122 7.58 11.71 -18.74
N ALA A 123 7.97 10.90 -19.72
CA ALA A 123 7.83 9.45 -19.64
C ALA A 123 8.60 8.83 -18.44
N THR A 124 9.77 9.38 -18.11
CA THR A 124 10.58 8.92 -16.97
C THR A 124 9.88 9.17 -15.64
N GLU A 125 9.38 10.38 -15.43
CA GLU A 125 8.64 10.74 -14.20
C GLU A 125 7.37 9.91 -14.05
N TYR A 126 6.64 9.70 -15.16
CA TYR A 126 5.43 8.88 -15.17
C TYR A 126 5.71 7.43 -14.78
N ASN A 127 6.68 6.81 -15.42
CA ASN A 127 7.08 5.43 -15.13
C ASN A 127 7.66 5.29 -13.72
N PHE A 128 8.49 6.25 -13.29
CA PHE A 128 9.04 6.25 -11.94
C PHE A 128 7.95 6.35 -10.87
N ASN A 129 6.92 7.16 -11.10
CA ASN A 129 5.77 7.24 -10.18
C ASN A 129 5.00 5.92 -10.07
N ILE A 130 4.81 5.18 -11.18
CA ILE A 130 4.18 3.86 -11.17
C ILE A 130 5.04 2.84 -10.44
N LEU A 131 6.34 2.80 -10.74
CA LEU A 131 7.28 1.86 -10.10
C LEU A 131 7.42 2.11 -8.60
N SER A 132 7.50 3.37 -8.18
CA SER A 132 7.58 3.73 -6.76
C SER A 132 6.31 3.37 -5.98
N TRP A 133 5.13 3.38 -6.64
CA TRP A 133 3.92 2.81 -6.08
C TRP A 133 4.08 1.31 -5.82
N GLY A 134 4.68 0.57 -6.77
CA GLY A 134 4.99 -0.84 -6.58
C GLY A 134 5.90 -1.08 -5.37
N VAL A 135 7.00 -0.32 -5.26
CA VAL A 135 7.92 -0.41 -4.12
C VAL A 135 7.21 -0.16 -2.79
N TYR A 136 6.43 0.92 -2.72
CA TYR A 136 5.63 1.23 -1.53
C TYR A 136 4.66 0.10 -1.16
N LEU A 137 3.90 -0.39 -2.14
CA LEU A 137 2.86 -1.38 -1.93
C LEU A 137 3.43 -2.78 -1.63
N LEU A 138 4.63 -3.09 -2.13
CA LEU A 138 5.33 -4.31 -1.74
C LEU A 138 5.63 -4.31 -0.24
N GLY A 139 6.16 -3.20 0.28
CA GLY A 139 6.38 -3.05 1.73
C GLY A 139 5.08 -3.05 2.53
N TYR A 140 4.05 -2.41 2.00
CA TYR A 140 2.74 -2.33 2.63
C TYR A 140 2.06 -3.71 2.74
N GLU A 141 2.04 -4.48 1.64
CA GLU A 141 1.43 -5.82 1.67
C GLU A 141 2.30 -6.84 2.43
N PHE A 142 3.63 -6.68 2.39
CA PHE A 142 4.51 -7.46 3.26
C PHE A 142 4.19 -7.23 4.74
N LEU A 143 3.98 -5.98 5.16
CA LEU A 143 3.55 -5.69 6.52
C LEU A 143 2.16 -6.26 6.81
N PHE A 144 1.16 -5.92 6.00
CA PHE A 144 -0.24 -6.26 6.32
C PHE A 144 -0.54 -7.74 6.13
N ARG A 145 -0.11 -8.37 5.04
CA ARG A 145 -0.41 -9.78 4.75
C ARG A 145 0.68 -10.73 5.25
N GLY A 146 1.93 -10.32 5.12
CA GLY A 146 3.04 -11.11 5.63
C GLY A 146 3.11 -11.06 7.16
N ILE A 147 3.52 -9.93 7.70
CA ILE A 147 3.84 -9.82 9.14
C ILE A 147 2.57 -9.82 10.01
N LEU A 148 1.59 -8.96 9.71
CA LEU A 148 0.42 -8.82 10.58
C LEU A 148 -0.57 -9.97 10.41
N PHE A 149 -0.94 -10.35 9.20
CA PHE A 149 -1.96 -11.37 8.98
C PHE A 149 -1.42 -12.79 9.17
N LEU A 150 -0.45 -13.21 8.35
CA LEU A 150 0.14 -14.56 8.51
C LEU A 150 0.79 -14.70 9.88
N GLY A 151 1.31 -13.59 10.45
CA GLY A 151 1.92 -13.55 11.74
C GLY A 151 1.02 -13.82 12.91
N ILE A 152 -0.19 -13.34 12.90
CA ILE A 152 -1.14 -13.61 13.99
C ILE A 152 -1.96 -14.87 13.75
N LEU A 153 -2.04 -15.33 12.49
CA LEU A 153 -2.88 -16.46 12.08
C LEU A 153 -2.68 -17.73 12.94
N PRO A 154 -1.43 -18.18 13.26
CA PRO A 154 -1.20 -19.35 14.08
C PRO A 154 -1.69 -19.21 15.53
N PHE A 155 -1.77 -17.99 16.05
CA PHE A 155 -2.14 -17.73 17.45
C PHE A 155 -3.66 -17.63 17.66
N VAL A 156 -4.37 -17.03 16.70
CA VAL A 156 -5.79 -16.69 16.89
C VAL A 156 -6.73 -17.43 15.94
N GLY A 157 -6.19 -18.12 14.94
CA GLY A 157 -6.97 -18.76 13.89
C GLY A 157 -7.48 -17.79 12.83
N LEU A 158 -8.10 -18.34 11.77
CA LEU A 158 -8.41 -17.61 10.53
C LEU A 158 -9.36 -16.43 10.77
N TYR A 159 -10.53 -16.65 11.38
CA TYR A 159 -11.54 -15.59 11.49
C TYR A 159 -11.10 -14.39 12.32
N PRO A 160 -10.53 -14.57 13.54
CA PRO A 160 -9.99 -13.45 14.29
C PRO A 160 -8.83 -12.75 13.56
N ALA A 161 -7.94 -13.48 12.89
CA ALA A 161 -6.85 -12.89 12.12
C ALA A 161 -7.37 -12.00 10.98
N VAL A 162 -8.37 -12.46 10.22
CA VAL A 162 -9.04 -11.66 9.18
C VAL A 162 -9.67 -10.41 9.78
N CYS A 163 -10.38 -10.52 10.89
CA CYS A 163 -11.02 -9.37 11.55
C CYS A 163 -9.98 -8.34 12.01
N ILE A 164 -8.94 -8.77 12.73
CA ILE A 164 -7.89 -7.87 13.25
C ILE A 164 -7.18 -7.17 12.08
N ASN A 165 -6.75 -7.94 11.07
CA ASN A 165 -6.05 -7.37 9.93
C ASN A 165 -6.93 -6.39 9.14
N THR A 166 -8.21 -6.74 8.89
CA THR A 166 -9.15 -5.87 8.18
C THR A 166 -9.40 -4.56 8.92
N VAL A 167 -9.52 -4.60 10.25
CA VAL A 167 -9.65 -3.38 11.06
C VAL A 167 -8.41 -2.50 10.94
N LEU A 168 -7.21 -3.06 11.11
CA LEU A 168 -5.95 -2.32 10.97
C LEU A 168 -5.80 -1.74 9.55
N TYR A 169 -6.16 -2.51 8.52
CA TYR A 169 -6.14 -2.09 7.13
C TYR A 169 -7.12 -0.93 6.86
N ALA A 170 -8.33 -0.99 7.40
CA ALA A 170 -9.32 0.09 7.29
C ALA A 170 -8.85 1.36 8.04
N LEU A 171 -8.27 1.22 9.23
CA LEU A 171 -7.68 2.33 9.98
C LEU A 171 -6.55 3.02 9.18
N ALA A 172 -5.71 2.25 8.50
CA ALA A 172 -4.67 2.78 7.62
C ALA A 172 -5.22 3.57 6.42
N HIS A 173 -6.50 3.40 6.07
CA HIS A 173 -7.17 4.13 4.99
C HIS A 173 -7.98 5.37 5.46
N LEU A 174 -8.12 5.61 6.77
CA LEU A 174 -8.91 6.73 7.31
C LEU A 174 -8.52 8.10 6.73
N TYR A 175 -7.23 8.33 6.55
CA TYR A 175 -6.72 9.60 6.03
C TYR A 175 -7.07 9.85 4.56
N LYS A 176 -7.49 8.82 3.82
CA LYS A 176 -7.96 8.90 2.43
C LYS A 176 -9.46 9.17 2.32
N GLY A 177 -10.17 9.26 3.45
CA GLY A 177 -11.59 9.57 3.52
C GLY A 177 -12.52 8.35 3.55
N LYS A 178 -13.80 8.62 3.84
CA LYS A 178 -14.81 7.59 4.15
C LYS A 178 -14.98 6.52 3.06
N LYS A 179 -14.99 6.91 1.78
CA LYS A 179 -15.16 5.97 0.65
C LYS A 179 -14.03 4.95 0.56
N GLU A 180 -12.79 5.41 0.68
CA GLU A 180 -11.60 4.55 0.65
C GLU A 180 -11.57 3.63 1.89
N THR A 181 -11.90 4.17 3.07
CA THR A 181 -11.96 3.38 4.32
C THR A 181 -13.02 2.28 4.23
N LEU A 182 -14.24 2.60 3.79
CA LEU A 182 -15.31 1.60 3.67
C LEU A 182 -15.01 0.58 2.56
N GLY A 183 -14.46 1.03 1.43
CA GLY A 183 -14.06 0.15 0.33
C GLY A 183 -12.90 -0.79 0.69
N SER A 184 -12.03 -0.38 1.62
CA SER A 184 -10.91 -1.22 2.08
C SER A 184 -11.36 -2.43 2.92
N ILE A 185 -12.55 -2.37 3.56
CA ILE A 185 -13.07 -3.48 4.38
C ILE A 185 -13.30 -4.74 3.54
N PRO A 186 -14.19 -4.75 2.53
CA PRO A 186 -14.42 -5.96 1.73
C PRO A 186 -13.17 -6.42 0.99
N LEU A 187 -12.35 -5.50 0.49
CA LEU A 187 -11.10 -5.85 -0.16
C LEU A 187 -10.10 -6.48 0.83
N GLY A 188 -9.99 -5.91 2.04
CA GLY A 188 -9.14 -6.43 3.10
C GLY A 188 -9.48 -7.88 3.47
N ILE A 189 -10.78 -8.19 3.63
CA ILE A 189 -11.26 -9.55 3.90
C ILE A 189 -10.88 -10.51 2.77
N VAL A 190 -11.18 -10.13 1.51
CA VAL A 190 -10.89 -10.97 0.33
C VAL A 190 -9.38 -11.25 0.22
N LEU A 191 -8.55 -10.23 0.36
CA LEU A 191 -7.10 -10.39 0.28
C LEU A 191 -6.54 -11.25 1.42
N CYS A 192 -7.07 -11.14 2.66
CA CYS A 192 -6.67 -12.04 3.75
C CYS A 192 -7.04 -13.50 3.47
N ILE A 193 -8.24 -13.77 2.95
CA ILE A 193 -8.68 -15.12 2.60
C ILE A 193 -7.79 -15.71 1.51
N ILE A 194 -7.48 -14.95 0.47
CA ILE A 194 -6.59 -15.39 -0.61
C ILE A 194 -5.18 -15.65 -0.05
N THR A 195 -4.64 -14.73 0.75
CA THR A 195 -3.32 -14.90 1.39
C THR A 195 -3.28 -16.17 2.26
N ALA A 196 -4.35 -16.48 3.01
CA ALA A 196 -4.41 -17.72 3.80
C ALA A 196 -4.45 -18.99 2.93
N GLN A 197 -4.99 -18.90 1.70
CA GLN A 197 -5.06 -20.05 0.78
C GLN A 197 -3.78 -20.23 -0.03
N THR A 198 -3.08 -19.15 -0.34
CA THR A 198 -1.88 -19.18 -1.19
C THR A 198 -0.58 -19.15 -0.39
N GLU A 199 -0.66 -18.77 0.90
CA GLU A 199 0.48 -18.52 1.79
C GLU A 199 1.49 -17.51 1.23
N THR A 200 1.02 -16.71 0.23
CA THR A 200 1.81 -15.67 -0.44
C THR A 200 1.20 -14.28 -0.25
N ILE A 201 2.00 -13.24 -0.46
CA ILE A 201 1.54 -11.84 -0.49
C ILE A 201 1.28 -11.34 -1.91
N TRP A 202 1.57 -12.15 -2.93
CA TRP A 202 1.69 -11.69 -4.31
C TRP A 202 0.38 -11.22 -4.91
N THR A 203 -0.72 -11.93 -4.67
CA THR A 203 -2.05 -11.49 -5.15
C THR A 203 -2.41 -10.14 -4.54
N ALA A 204 -2.22 -9.96 -3.23
CA ALA A 204 -2.51 -8.71 -2.56
C ALA A 204 -1.67 -7.56 -3.11
N PHE A 205 -0.37 -7.77 -3.28
CA PHE A 205 0.54 -6.80 -3.88
C PHE A 205 0.13 -6.41 -5.30
N ALA A 206 -0.06 -7.39 -6.18
CA ALA A 206 -0.38 -7.14 -7.58
C ALA A 206 -1.70 -6.40 -7.75
N VAL A 207 -2.76 -6.83 -7.07
CA VAL A 207 -4.08 -6.20 -7.09
C VAL A 207 -4.00 -4.75 -6.59
N HIS A 208 -3.32 -4.52 -5.49
CA HIS A 208 -3.19 -3.19 -4.93
C HIS A 208 -2.36 -2.25 -5.83
N TRP A 209 -1.29 -2.76 -6.45
CA TRP A 209 -0.49 -1.99 -7.40
C TRP A 209 -1.28 -1.66 -8.69
N ILE A 210 -2.05 -2.62 -9.21
CA ILE A 210 -2.97 -2.39 -10.33
C ILE A 210 -3.98 -1.30 -9.98
N MET A 211 -4.61 -1.36 -8.81
CA MET A 211 -5.56 -0.34 -8.35
C MET A 211 -4.92 1.04 -8.20
N ALA A 212 -3.73 1.13 -7.60
CA ALA A 212 -3.02 2.40 -7.43
C ALA A 212 -2.63 3.02 -8.79
N THR A 213 -2.16 2.19 -9.72
CA THR A 213 -1.84 2.62 -11.10
C THR A 213 -3.09 3.07 -11.84
N ASN A 214 -4.18 2.30 -11.74
CA ASN A 214 -5.47 2.63 -12.33
C ASN A 214 -6.01 3.98 -11.81
N ASN A 215 -5.98 4.19 -10.50
CA ASN A 215 -6.36 5.47 -9.88
C ASN A 215 -5.49 6.64 -10.36
N PHE A 216 -4.19 6.44 -10.49
CA PHE A 216 -3.27 7.45 -11.00
C PHE A 216 -3.58 7.80 -12.46
N VAL A 217 -3.71 6.82 -13.33
CA VAL A 217 -3.95 7.02 -14.78
C VAL A 217 -5.26 7.77 -15.02
N TRP A 218 -6.36 7.30 -14.42
CA TRP A 218 -7.67 7.92 -14.63
C TRP A 218 -7.80 9.30 -13.99
N SER A 219 -7.23 9.52 -12.81
CA SER A 219 -7.25 10.83 -12.19
C SER A 219 -6.43 11.86 -12.98
N GLN A 220 -5.31 11.48 -13.58
CA GLN A 220 -4.56 12.33 -14.51
C GLN A 220 -5.39 12.66 -15.75
N TYR A 221 -6.03 11.67 -16.37
CA TYR A 221 -6.88 11.86 -17.54
C TYR A 221 -8.01 12.86 -17.26
N TYR A 222 -8.75 12.67 -16.16
CA TYR A 222 -9.88 13.56 -15.85
C TYR A 222 -9.43 14.99 -15.48
N ARG A 223 -8.33 15.17 -14.77
CA ARG A 223 -7.77 16.48 -14.48
C ARG A 223 -7.34 17.25 -15.74
N MET A 224 -6.68 16.57 -16.68
CA MET A 224 -6.31 17.20 -17.95
C MET A 224 -7.56 17.62 -18.74
N LYS A 225 -8.61 16.82 -18.73
CA LYS A 225 -9.88 17.13 -19.38
C LYS A 225 -10.58 18.35 -18.74
N GLU A 226 -10.59 18.45 -17.41
CA GLU A 226 -11.15 19.62 -16.71
C GLU A 226 -10.39 20.91 -17.05
N ASN A 227 -9.06 20.86 -17.06
CA ASN A 227 -8.24 22.02 -17.41
C ASN A 227 -8.48 22.49 -18.85
N ASN A 228 -8.65 21.57 -19.80
CA ASN A 228 -8.91 21.91 -21.20
C ASN A 228 -10.33 22.49 -21.43
N ASN A 229 -11.30 22.14 -20.58
CA ASN A 229 -12.67 22.66 -20.67
C ASN A 229 -12.84 24.07 -20.02
N ASN A 230 -11.86 24.51 -19.25
CA ASN A 230 -11.83 25.81 -18.57
C ASN A 230 -10.95 26.84 -19.30
N LEU A 231 -10.37 26.49 -20.46
CA LEU A 231 -9.67 27.36 -21.41
C LEU A 231 -10.56 27.68 -22.61
#